data_8a5339b4920c1a2dba2d1ef3fba95c48
#
_entry.id   8a5339b4920c1a2dba2d1ef3fba95c48
#
_cell.length_a   1.000
_cell.length_b   1.000
_cell.length_c   1.000
_cell.angle_alpha   90.00
_cell.angle_beta   90.00
_cell.angle_gamma   90.00
#
_symmetry.space_group_name_H-M   'P 1'
#
loop_
_entity.id
_entity.type
_entity.pdbx_description
1 polymer ?
#
loop_
_entity_poly.entity_id
_entity_poly.type
_entity_poly.pdbx_seq_one_letter_code
_entity_poly.pdbx_strand_id
1 'polypeptide(L)'
;MQENKVNPWTWIITVVVIIVLIILGFYFFAGNSSAPAPVTSSTTTSTNPAQTGEANRISVTDQFPGNIVYVSSVQLAAPGYVVIKTNNNGTPGSIIGTQAVAAGINPAQVNLTQSMVDGSTYYAALYSDAAGTQPIVDSSGNPVMAIFHASANANANIKG
;
A
#
# COMPACT_ATOMS: atom_id res chain seq x y z
N MET A 1 52.59 27.75 -10.66
CA MET A 1 51.64 26.66 -10.40
C MET A 1 52.27 25.71 -9.41
N GLN A 2 51.83 25.71 -8.14
CA GLN A 2 52.36 24.77 -7.13
C GLN A 2 51.56 23.47 -7.30
N GLU A 3 52.25 22.41 -7.71
CA GLU A 3 51.69 21.06 -7.66
C GLU A 3 51.58 20.63 -6.20
N ASN A 4 50.33 20.50 -5.72
CA ASN A 4 50.07 19.92 -4.42
C ASN A 4 50.40 18.42 -4.49
N LYS A 5 51.61 18.06 -4.11
CA LYS A 5 52.08 16.69 -3.99
C LYS A 5 51.34 16.08 -2.77
N VAL A 6 50.16 15.48 -3.04
CA VAL A 6 49.39 14.76 -2.03
C VAL A 6 50.26 13.57 -1.56
N ASN A 7 50.70 13.64 -0.30
CA ASN A 7 51.53 12.61 0.29
C ASN A 7 50.72 11.29 0.36
N PRO A 8 51.13 10.19 -0.30
CA PRO A 8 50.33 8.95 -0.35
C PRO A 8 50.06 8.38 1.05
N TRP A 9 50.85 8.71 2.05
CA TRP A 9 50.63 8.30 3.42
C TRP A 9 49.41 8.96 4.07
N THR A 10 49.15 10.21 3.76
CA THR A 10 47.95 10.93 4.27
C THR A 10 46.67 10.30 3.80
N TRP A 11 46.61 9.81 2.56
CA TRP A 11 45.43 9.11 2.01
C TRP A 11 45.19 7.78 2.73
N ILE A 12 46.24 7.01 3.02
CA ILE A 12 46.16 5.74 3.75
C ILE A 12 45.59 5.96 5.16
N ILE A 13 46.08 6.99 5.87
CA ILE A 13 45.59 7.33 7.22
C ILE A 13 44.11 7.70 7.19
N THR A 14 43.65 8.47 6.19
CA THR A 14 42.23 8.84 6.04
C THR A 14 41.34 7.62 5.83
N VAL A 15 41.76 6.69 4.99
CA VAL A 15 40.98 5.45 4.73
C VAL A 15 40.91 4.58 5.99
N VAL A 16 42.00 4.45 6.74
CA VAL A 16 42.01 3.67 8.00
C VAL A 16 41.07 4.30 9.03
N VAL A 17 41.06 5.63 9.17
CA VAL A 17 40.17 6.33 10.10
C VAL A 17 38.69 6.10 9.74
N ILE A 18 38.35 6.14 8.45
CA ILE A 18 36.98 5.89 7.98
C ILE A 18 36.54 4.44 8.30
N ILE A 19 37.43 3.46 8.08
CA ILE A 19 37.12 2.06 8.39
C ILE A 19 36.91 1.87 9.90
N VAL A 20 37.73 2.48 10.74
CA VAL A 20 37.60 2.42 12.21
C VAL A 20 36.27 3.05 12.65
N LEU A 21 35.86 4.18 12.06
CA LEU A 21 34.58 4.84 12.38
C LEU A 21 33.39 3.98 11.97
N ILE A 22 33.46 3.28 10.84
CA ILE A 22 32.42 2.35 10.40
C ILE A 22 32.31 1.17 11.38
N ILE A 23 33.45 0.59 11.80
CA ILE A 23 33.45 -0.53 12.75
C ILE A 23 32.90 -0.08 14.12
N LEU A 24 33.33 1.09 14.62
CA LEU A 24 32.81 1.67 15.86
C LEU A 24 31.32 1.97 15.75
N GLY A 25 30.83 2.51 14.61
CA GLY A 25 29.41 2.73 14.36
C GLY A 25 28.60 1.44 14.42
N PHE A 26 29.11 0.34 13.87
CA PHE A 26 28.46 -0.96 13.96
C PHE A 26 28.42 -1.50 15.40
N TYR A 27 29.48 -1.32 16.17
CA TYR A 27 29.53 -1.75 17.58
C TYR A 27 28.57 -0.94 18.47
N PHE A 28 28.44 0.36 18.25
CA PHE A 28 27.53 1.19 19.03
C PHE A 28 26.05 1.01 18.61
N PHE A 29 25.78 0.69 17.34
CA PHE A 29 24.40 0.49 16.86
C PHE A 29 23.90 -0.95 17.06
N ALA A 30 24.80 -1.95 17.11
CA ALA A 30 24.41 -3.35 17.32
C ALA A 30 24.20 -3.70 18.81
N GLY A 31 24.47 -2.78 19.73
CA GLY A 31 24.47 -3.05 21.18
C GLY A 31 23.15 -2.79 21.92
N ASN A 32 22.09 -2.30 21.28
CA ASN A 32 20.82 -1.99 21.96
C ASN A 32 19.60 -2.63 21.30
N SER A 33 19.74 -3.84 20.79
CA SER A 33 18.58 -4.69 20.65
C SER A 33 18.30 -5.35 22.00
N SER A 34 17.69 -4.60 22.90
CA SER A 34 16.92 -5.21 23.97
C SER A 34 15.88 -6.06 23.28
N ALA A 35 16.08 -7.39 23.27
CA ALA A 35 15.06 -8.31 22.90
C ALA A 35 13.81 -7.95 23.72
N PRO A 36 12.66 -7.66 23.10
CA PRO A 36 11.43 -7.53 23.88
C PRO A 36 11.26 -8.85 24.60
N ALA A 37 11.10 -8.76 25.94
CA ALA A 37 10.72 -9.90 26.74
C ALA A 37 9.58 -10.64 26.03
N PRO A 38 9.54 -11.99 26.06
CA PRO A 38 8.42 -12.70 25.53
C PRO A 38 7.18 -12.22 26.29
N VAL A 39 6.46 -11.28 25.69
CA VAL A 39 5.08 -11.02 26.07
C VAL A 39 4.39 -12.35 25.82
N THR A 40 4.06 -13.03 26.92
CA THR A 40 3.08 -14.10 26.88
C THR A 40 1.85 -13.47 26.24
N SER A 41 1.74 -13.67 24.94
CA SER A 41 0.54 -13.33 24.19
C SER A 41 -0.55 -14.19 24.82
N SER A 42 -1.26 -13.60 25.78
CA SER A 42 -2.61 -14.05 26.03
C SER A 42 -3.28 -14.00 24.67
N THR A 43 -3.47 -15.16 24.09
CA THR A 43 -4.35 -15.35 22.94
C THR A 43 -5.74 -15.02 23.48
N THR A 44 -6.05 -13.72 23.59
CA THR A 44 -7.43 -13.31 23.48
C THR A 44 -7.76 -13.68 22.03
N THR A 45 -8.34 -14.87 21.89
CA THR A 45 -9.16 -15.19 20.74
C THR A 45 -10.22 -14.09 20.74
N SER A 46 -9.94 -13.00 20.03
CA SER A 46 -10.97 -12.09 19.57
C SER A 46 -11.81 -12.94 18.65
N THR A 47 -12.80 -13.60 19.23
CA THR A 47 -13.96 -14.07 18.50
C THR A 47 -14.63 -12.81 18.00
N ASN A 48 -14.11 -12.34 16.86
CA ASN A 48 -14.85 -11.42 16.03
C ASN A 48 -16.20 -12.10 15.80
N PRO A 49 -17.34 -11.50 16.21
CA PRO A 49 -18.64 -12.12 16.01
C PRO A 49 -18.72 -12.44 14.54
N ALA A 50 -19.06 -13.70 14.21
CA ALA A 50 -19.24 -14.13 12.84
C ALA A 50 -20.16 -13.12 12.14
N GLN A 51 -19.61 -12.29 11.28
CA GLN A 51 -20.40 -11.38 10.45
C GLN A 51 -21.10 -12.25 9.40
N THR A 52 -22.28 -12.73 9.80
CA THR A 52 -23.25 -13.31 8.88
C THR A 52 -23.86 -12.18 8.05
N GLY A 53 -23.33 -11.94 6.87
CA GLY A 53 -23.87 -10.95 5.94
C GLY A 53 -22.80 -10.44 5.00
N GLU A 54 -22.97 -10.63 3.72
CA GLU A 54 -22.13 -10.19 2.58
C GLU A 54 -20.65 -10.07 2.91
N ALA A 55 -19.96 -11.19 2.78
CA ALA A 55 -18.59 -11.35 3.25
C ALA A 55 -17.56 -10.49 2.50
N ASN A 56 -17.90 -9.90 1.37
CA ASN A 56 -16.99 -9.13 0.54
C ASN A 56 -17.65 -7.85 0.04
N ARG A 57 -17.03 -6.72 0.33
CA ARG A 57 -17.54 -5.40 -0.06
C ARG A 57 -16.37 -4.42 -0.25
N ILE A 58 -16.55 -3.47 -1.17
CA ILE A 58 -15.63 -2.35 -1.35
C ILE A 58 -16.40 -1.04 -1.42
N SER A 59 -15.89 0.00 -0.79
CA SER A 59 -16.41 1.36 -0.85
C SER A 59 -15.29 2.33 -1.18
N VAL A 60 -15.48 3.10 -2.22
CA VAL A 60 -14.60 4.16 -2.66
C VAL A 60 -15.46 5.34 -3.10
N THR A 61 -15.01 6.55 -2.83
CA THR A 61 -15.68 7.79 -3.25
C THR A 61 -14.88 8.47 -4.34
N ASP A 62 -15.50 9.38 -5.04
CA ASP A 62 -14.81 10.27 -5.97
C ASP A 62 -13.72 11.03 -5.23
N GLN A 63 -12.57 11.21 -5.87
CA GLN A 63 -11.41 11.81 -5.25
C GLN A 63 -10.58 12.64 -6.22
N PHE A 64 -9.67 13.45 -5.70
CA PHE A 64 -8.78 14.26 -6.53
C PHE A 64 -7.90 13.40 -7.43
N PRO A 65 -7.61 13.89 -8.66
CA PRO A 65 -6.61 13.28 -9.52
C PRO A 65 -5.26 13.17 -8.79
N GLY A 66 -4.57 12.06 -8.97
CA GLY A 66 -3.28 11.80 -8.32
C GLY A 66 -2.80 10.38 -8.57
N ASN A 67 -1.72 10.01 -7.92
CA ASN A 67 -1.11 8.68 -8.03
C ASN A 67 -1.42 7.76 -6.84
N ILE A 68 -2.39 8.12 -6.03
CA ILE A 68 -2.85 7.34 -4.88
C ILE A 68 -4.38 7.29 -4.90
N VAL A 69 -4.93 6.10 -4.67
CA VAL A 69 -6.37 5.89 -4.46
C VAL A 69 -6.61 5.54 -3.01
N TYR A 70 -7.50 6.27 -2.36
CA TYR A 70 -7.96 5.99 -1.00
C TYR A 70 -9.29 5.24 -1.07
N VAL A 71 -9.27 4.00 -0.61
CA VAL A 71 -10.46 3.15 -0.48
C VAL A 71 -10.94 3.26 0.96
N SER A 72 -12.13 3.81 1.16
CA SER A 72 -12.65 4.12 2.49
C SER A 72 -12.93 2.86 3.30
N SER A 73 -13.38 1.79 2.67
CA SER A 73 -13.61 0.50 3.33
C SER A 73 -13.51 -0.65 2.33
N VAL A 74 -12.80 -1.68 2.76
CA VAL A 74 -12.75 -3.01 2.13
C VAL A 74 -13.14 -4.02 3.17
N GLN A 75 -14.16 -4.83 2.91
CA GLN A 75 -14.53 -5.97 3.72
C GLN A 75 -14.22 -7.25 2.95
N LEU A 76 -13.43 -8.13 3.56
CA LEU A 76 -13.01 -9.40 2.97
C LEU A 76 -13.21 -10.55 3.94
N ALA A 77 -13.78 -11.67 3.48
CA ALA A 77 -13.89 -12.91 4.25
C ALA A 77 -12.53 -13.61 4.43
N ALA A 78 -11.63 -13.46 3.47
CA ALA A 78 -10.27 -13.97 3.46
C ALA A 78 -9.32 -12.90 2.92
N PRO A 79 -8.00 -12.97 3.19
CA PRO A 79 -7.04 -12.03 2.61
C PRO A 79 -7.13 -12.00 1.08
N GLY A 80 -6.99 -10.80 0.50
CA GLY A 80 -7.10 -10.59 -0.94
C GLY A 80 -6.44 -9.29 -1.39
N TYR A 81 -6.88 -8.76 -2.52
CA TYR A 81 -6.28 -7.59 -3.15
C TYR A 81 -7.35 -6.61 -3.61
N VAL A 82 -7.07 -5.34 -3.40
CA VAL A 82 -7.75 -4.25 -4.12
C VAL A 82 -6.96 -3.97 -5.39
N VAL A 83 -7.62 -3.99 -6.52
CA VAL A 83 -7.03 -3.71 -7.84
C VAL A 83 -7.74 -2.52 -8.44
N ILE A 84 -6.97 -1.51 -8.82
CA ILE A 84 -7.48 -0.32 -9.52
C ILE A 84 -7.28 -0.49 -11.01
N LYS A 85 -8.35 -0.29 -11.77
CA LYS A 85 -8.36 -0.42 -13.23
C LYS A 85 -8.85 0.87 -13.89
N THR A 86 -8.34 1.13 -15.08
CA THR A 86 -8.86 2.20 -15.95
C THR A 86 -10.25 1.83 -16.47
N ASN A 87 -10.95 2.82 -16.98
CA ASN A 87 -12.18 2.59 -17.74
C ASN A 87 -11.87 2.36 -19.22
N ASN A 88 -12.41 1.30 -19.79
CA ASN A 88 -12.37 1.01 -21.21
C ASN A 88 -13.82 0.92 -21.72
N ASN A 89 -14.38 2.05 -22.16
CA ASN A 89 -15.74 2.13 -22.70
C ASN A 89 -16.82 1.52 -21.79
N GLY A 90 -16.78 1.86 -20.49
CA GLY A 90 -17.76 1.38 -19.50
C GLY A 90 -17.43 0.04 -18.87
N THR A 91 -16.27 -0.54 -19.19
CA THR A 91 -15.79 -1.80 -18.61
C THR A 91 -14.41 -1.63 -17.96
N PRO A 92 -14.04 -2.46 -16.96
CA PRO A 92 -12.71 -2.44 -16.38
C PRO A 92 -11.63 -2.73 -17.43
N GLY A 93 -10.68 -1.80 -17.57
CA GLY A 93 -9.55 -1.87 -18.49
C GLY A 93 -8.26 -2.38 -17.84
N SER A 94 -7.16 -1.68 -18.12
CA SER A 94 -5.83 -2.04 -17.63
C SER A 94 -5.69 -1.81 -16.13
N ILE A 95 -4.92 -2.66 -15.45
CA ILE A 95 -4.55 -2.50 -14.04
C ILE A 95 -3.52 -1.38 -13.93
N ILE A 96 -3.77 -0.44 -13.02
CA ILE A 96 -2.90 0.68 -12.72
C ILE A 96 -2.45 0.74 -11.25
N GLY A 97 -2.97 -0.14 -10.40
CA GLY A 97 -2.55 -0.25 -9.01
C GLY A 97 -3.09 -1.52 -8.37
N THR A 98 -2.33 -2.07 -7.41
CA THR A 98 -2.71 -3.25 -6.64
C THR A 98 -2.22 -3.11 -5.21
N GLN A 99 -3.07 -3.46 -4.24
CA GLN A 99 -2.76 -3.43 -2.82
C GLN A 99 -3.31 -4.68 -2.13
N ALA A 100 -2.45 -5.39 -1.39
CA ALA A 100 -2.87 -6.50 -0.54
C ALA A 100 -3.68 -5.98 0.66
N VAL A 101 -4.75 -6.68 1.01
CA VAL A 101 -5.63 -6.35 2.13
C VAL A 101 -5.91 -7.61 2.96
N ALA A 102 -5.83 -7.49 4.28
CA ALA A 102 -6.15 -8.58 5.20
C ALA A 102 -7.66 -8.87 5.22
N ALA A 103 -8.03 -10.05 5.73
CA ALA A 103 -9.41 -10.36 6.04
C ALA A 103 -9.98 -9.39 7.08
N GLY A 104 -11.30 -9.21 7.07
CA GLY A 104 -12.02 -8.26 7.92
C GLY A 104 -12.33 -6.94 7.22
N ILE A 105 -12.60 -5.90 8.00
CA ILE A 105 -12.90 -4.54 7.50
C ILE A 105 -11.64 -3.69 7.65
N ASN A 106 -11.12 -3.21 6.51
CA ASN A 106 -9.90 -2.42 6.46
C ASN A 106 -10.06 -1.23 5.50
N PRO A 107 -9.52 -0.05 5.79
CA PRO A 107 -9.25 0.93 4.77
C PRO A 107 -8.06 0.48 3.92
N ALA A 108 -7.96 0.96 2.68
CA ALA A 108 -6.82 0.67 1.83
C ALA A 108 -6.33 1.92 1.10
N GLN A 109 -5.02 1.98 0.90
CA GLN A 109 -4.38 2.99 0.08
C GLN A 109 -3.62 2.28 -1.03
N VAL A 110 -3.96 2.58 -2.27
CA VAL A 110 -3.40 1.93 -3.45
C VAL A 110 -2.52 2.92 -4.20
N ASN A 111 -1.22 2.63 -4.29
CA ASN A 111 -0.30 3.39 -5.13
C ASN A 111 -0.50 2.99 -6.59
N LEU A 112 -0.60 3.98 -7.46
CA LEU A 112 -0.82 3.80 -8.88
C LEU A 112 0.49 3.89 -9.67
N THR A 113 0.59 3.11 -10.72
CA THR A 113 1.72 3.15 -11.69
C THR A 113 1.60 4.33 -12.65
N GLN A 114 0.40 4.92 -12.77
CA GLN A 114 0.13 6.16 -13.51
C GLN A 114 -0.90 6.99 -12.76
N SER A 115 -0.79 8.30 -12.83
CA SER A 115 -1.74 9.22 -12.17
C SER A 115 -3.13 9.12 -12.79
N MET A 116 -4.13 9.29 -11.95
CA MET A 116 -5.51 9.49 -12.39
C MET A 116 -5.64 10.82 -13.15
N VAL A 117 -6.47 10.83 -14.16
CA VAL A 117 -6.76 12.00 -15.01
C VAL A 117 -8.10 12.59 -14.59
N ASP A 118 -8.16 13.92 -14.47
CA ASP A 118 -9.39 14.66 -14.13
C ASP A 118 -10.52 14.33 -15.11
N GLY A 119 -11.73 14.15 -14.58
CA GLY A 119 -12.92 13.75 -15.34
C GLY A 119 -12.96 12.28 -15.73
N SER A 120 -11.95 11.48 -15.43
CA SER A 120 -11.91 10.07 -15.80
C SER A 120 -12.55 9.16 -14.77
N THR A 121 -13.12 8.06 -15.26
CA THR A 121 -13.72 7.00 -14.44
C THR A 121 -12.73 5.88 -14.21
N TYR A 122 -12.77 5.28 -13.02
CA TYR A 122 -11.95 4.18 -12.59
C TYR A 122 -12.77 3.11 -11.89
N TYR A 123 -12.23 1.90 -11.82
CA TYR A 123 -12.81 0.76 -11.11
C TYR A 123 -11.88 0.32 -9.98
N ALA A 124 -12.44 0.18 -8.78
CA ALA A 124 -11.79 -0.49 -7.67
C ALA A 124 -12.47 -1.84 -7.47
N ALA A 125 -11.75 -2.94 -7.65
CA ALA A 125 -12.32 -4.29 -7.62
C ALA A 125 -11.51 -5.20 -6.70
N LEU A 126 -12.17 -6.22 -6.14
CA LEU A 126 -11.58 -7.20 -5.24
C LEU A 126 -11.16 -8.45 -5.98
N TYR A 127 -9.95 -8.93 -5.71
CA TYR A 127 -9.36 -10.12 -6.30
C TYR A 127 -8.73 -11.00 -5.22
N SER A 128 -8.69 -12.31 -5.46
CA SER A 128 -7.96 -13.26 -4.61
C SER A 128 -6.47 -13.33 -4.95
N ASP A 129 -6.06 -12.76 -6.10
CA ASP A 129 -4.69 -12.76 -6.59
C ASP A 129 -4.20 -11.36 -6.96
N ALA A 130 -2.90 -11.11 -6.82
CA ALA A 130 -2.27 -9.82 -7.14
C ALA A 130 -2.29 -9.49 -8.65
N ALA A 131 -2.39 -10.50 -9.51
CA ALA A 131 -2.44 -10.32 -10.96
C ALA A 131 -3.82 -9.84 -11.45
N GLY A 132 -4.84 -9.81 -10.56
CA GLY A 132 -6.20 -9.38 -10.91
C GLY A 132 -6.88 -10.27 -11.94
N THR A 133 -6.62 -11.59 -11.87
CA THR A 133 -7.17 -12.60 -12.77
C THR A 133 -8.34 -13.35 -12.16
N GLN A 134 -8.43 -13.43 -10.82
CA GLN A 134 -9.45 -14.15 -10.08
C GLN A 134 -10.31 -13.18 -9.26
N PRO A 135 -11.40 -12.64 -9.83
CA PRO A 135 -12.25 -11.70 -9.13
C PRO A 135 -12.95 -12.38 -7.94
N ILE A 136 -13.03 -11.68 -6.83
CA ILE A 136 -13.92 -12.04 -5.73
C ILE A 136 -15.33 -11.65 -6.15
N VAL A 137 -16.26 -12.59 -6.01
CA VAL A 137 -17.64 -12.41 -6.40
C VAL A 137 -18.57 -12.30 -5.19
N ASP A 138 -19.69 -11.63 -5.36
CA ASP A 138 -20.80 -11.59 -4.41
C ASP A 138 -21.62 -12.90 -4.42
N SER A 139 -22.66 -12.96 -3.61
CA SER A 139 -23.57 -14.12 -3.54
C SER A 139 -24.32 -14.39 -4.83
N SER A 140 -24.38 -13.43 -5.76
CA SER A 140 -25.02 -13.53 -7.08
C SER A 140 -24.04 -13.92 -8.18
N GLY A 141 -22.74 -14.08 -7.85
CA GLY A 141 -21.68 -14.41 -8.81
C GLY A 141 -21.12 -13.20 -9.57
N ASN A 142 -21.48 -11.98 -9.18
CA ASN A 142 -20.96 -10.77 -9.81
C ASN A 142 -19.63 -10.36 -9.15
N PRO A 143 -18.65 -9.83 -9.91
CA PRO A 143 -17.44 -9.28 -9.35
C PRO A 143 -17.72 -8.14 -8.35
N VAL A 144 -17.13 -8.21 -7.17
CA VAL A 144 -17.24 -7.14 -6.16
C VAL A 144 -16.37 -5.98 -6.59
N MET A 145 -16.99 -4.88 -7.04
CA MET A 145 -16.31 -3.69 -7.50
C MET A 145 -17.08 -2.42 -7.19
N ALA A 146 -16.39 -1.29 -7.15
CA ALA A 146 -16.96 0.04 -7.06
C ALA A 146 -16.40 0.91 -8.19
N ILE A 147 -17.22 1.82 -8.68
CA ILE A 147 -16.86 2.80 -9.71
C ILE A 147 -16.67 4.14 -9.01
N PHE A 148 -15.65 4.88 -9.39
CA PHE A 148 -15.38 6.22 -8.87
C PHE A 148 -14.79 7.12 -9.95
N HIS A 149 -14.85 8.43 -9.74
CA HIS A 149 -14.32 9.42 -10.67
C HIS A 149 -13.14 10.15 -10.04
N ALA A 150 -12.14 10.43 -10.84
CA ALA A 150 -11.15 11.43 -10.51
C ALA A 150 -11.70 12.81 -10.88
N SER A 151 -11.85 13.69 -9.91
CA SER A 151 -12.40 15.04 -10.12
C SER A 151 -11.66 16.06 -9.30
N ALA A 152 -11.19 17.12 -9.94
CA ALA A 152 -10.62 18.27 -9.26
C ALA A 152 -11.63 18.97 -8.32
N ASN A 153 -12.91 18.64 -8.42
CA ASN A 153 -14.00 19.14 -7.57
C ASN A 153 -14.55 18.08 -6.61
N ALA A 154 -13.85 16.97 -6.39
CA ALA A 154 -14.34 15.84 -5.59
C ALA A 154 -14.81 16.25 -4.17
N ASN A 155 -14.22 17.30 -3.58
CA ASN A 155 -14.63 17.82 -2.28
C ASN A 155 -15.79 18.82 -2.32
N ALA A 156 -16.27 19.23 -3.49
CA ALA A 156 -17.38 20.20 -3.57
C ALA A 156 -18.73 19.56 -3.21
N ASN A 157 -18.82 18.24 -3.19
CA ASN A 157 -20.03 17.49 -2.95
C ASN A 157 -20.26 17.06 -1.49
N ILE A 158 -19.37 17.48 -0.56
CA ILE A 158 -19.55 17.27 0.89
C ILE A 158 -20.26 18.52 1.48
N LYS A 159 -21.39 18.89 0.92
CA LYS A 159 -22.37 19.79 1.52
C LYS A 159 -23.71 19.09 1.53
N GLY A 160 -23.99 18.46 2.63
CA GLY A 160 -25.31 17.96 2.97
C GLY A 160 -25.58 18.29 4.41
#